data_9ea72d05b6fe387d72b0d7d6ae54342e
#
_entry.id   9ea72d05b6fe387d72b0d7d6ae54342e
#
_cell.length_a   1.000
_cell.length_b   1.000
_cell.length_c   1.000
_cell.angle_alpha   90.00
_cell.angle_beta   90.00
_cell.angle_gamma   90.00
#
_symmetry.space_group_name_H-M   'P 1'
#
loop_
_entity.id
_entity.type
_entity.pdbx_description
1 polymer ?
#
loop_
_entity_poly.entity_id
_entity_poly.type
_entity_poly.pdbx_seq_one_letter_code
_entity_poly.pdbx_strand_id
1 'polypeptide(L)'
;IYAEMVGEGASADAHHITASHPEGLGAKLVMSNALEDAQLKPEDIDYINVHGTSTPVGDISEAKAIKDLFGDHAYKLNISSTKSMTGHLLGAAGAVEAMACILAVQNDIVPPTINHEEGDDDPNIDYKMNFTFNKAQKREVRAALSNTFGFGGHNACVDRKSVV
;
A
#
# COMPACT_ATOMS: atom_id res chain seq x y z
N ILE A 1 15.97 15.34 9.43
CA ILE A 1 15.51 14.37 8.42
C ILE A 1 14.33 13.63 9.03
N TYR A 2 13.24 13.50 8.29
CA TYR A 2 12.02 12.84 8.79
C TYR A 2 12.01 11.35 8.46
N ALA A 3 12.46 11.01 7.28
CA ALA A 3 12.65 9.64 6.78
C ALA A 3 13.57 9.68 5.57
N GLU A 4 14.07 8.54 5.16
CA GLU A 4 14.83 8.35 3.92
C GLU A 4 13.95 7.66 2.87
N MET A 5 13.94 8.16 1.63
CA MET A 5 13.38 7.44 0.50
C MET A 5 14.46 6.50 -0.01
N VAL A 6 14.26 5.21 0.15
CA VAL A 6 15.30 4.21 -0.11
C VAL A 6 15.08 3.43 -1.39
N GLY A 7 13.88 3.42 -1.93
CA GLY A 7 13.59 2.72 -3.18
C GLY A 7 12.35 3.24 -3.89
N GLU A 8 12.34 3.04 -5.19
CA GLU A 8 11.19 3.31 -6.07
C GLU A 8 10.96 2.15 -7.04
N GLY A 9 9.71 1.94 -7.40
CA GLY A 9 9.31 0.97 -8.40
C GLY A 9 8.35 1.59 -9.40
N ALA A 10 8.46 1.17 -10.64
CA ALA A 10 7.52 1.48 -11.70
C ALA A 10 7.16 0.19 -12.46
N SER A 11 5.91 0.08 -12.89
CA SER A 11 5.44 -1.00 -13.76
C SER A 11 4.25 -0.53 -14.61
N ALA A 12 3.83 -1.39 -15.53
CA ALA A 12 2.62 -1.17 -16.30
C ALA A 12 1.82 -2.47 -16.38
N ASP A 13 0.49 -2.38 -16.20
CA ASP A 13 -0.40 -3.54 -16.27
C ASP A 13 -0.51 -4.11 -17.69
N ALA A 14 -0.44 -3.26 -18.70
CA ALA A 14 -0.67 -3.60 -20.11
C ALA A 14 -1.95 -4.44 -20.33
N HIS A 15 -3.00 -4.14 -19.56
CA HIS A 15 -4.24 -4.93 -19.48
C HIS A 15 -5.46 -4.14 -20.00
N HIS A 16 -5.77 -3.01 -19.37
CA HIS A 16 -6.94 -2.20 -19.69
C HIS A 16 -6.64 -0.72 -19.44
N ILE A 17 -7.39 0.17 -20.14
CA ILE A 17 -7.13 1.62 -20.04
C ILE A 17 -7.42 2.22 -18.66
N THR A 18 -8.34 1.64 -17.89
CA THR A 18 -8.76 2.18 -16.59
C THR A 18 -8.80 1.14 -15.46
N ALA A 19 -8.85 -0.15 -15.77
CA ALA A 19 -8.93 -1.21 -14.77
C ALA A 19 -7.56 -1.83 -14.50
N SER A 20 -7.26 -2.10 -13.23
CA SER A 20 -6.08 -2.88 -12.82
C SER A 20 -6.15 -4.30 -13.35
N HIS A 21 -5.00 -4.94 -13.52
CA HIS A 21 -4.94 -6.36 -13.87
C HIS A 21 -5.57 -7.20 -12.76
N PRO A 22 -6.58 -8.07 -13.03
CA PRO A 22 -7.34 -8.77 -11.99
C PRO A 22 -6.47 -9.67 -11.10
N GLU A 23 -5.36 -10.17 -11.62
CA GLU A 23 -4.40 -10.98 -10.86
C GLU A 23 -3.35 -10.13 -10.10
N GLY A 24 -3.45 -8.80 -10.13
CA GLY A 24 -2.53 -7.90 -9.43
C GLY A 24 -1.09 -7.94 -9.93
N LEU A 25 -0.85 -8.38 -11.18
CA LEU A 25 0.52 -8.58 -11.69
C LEU A 25 1.35 -7.31 -11.68
N GLY A 26 0.79 -6.20 -12.18
CA GLY A 26 1.48 -4.90 -12.18
C GLY A 26 1.70 -4.36 -10.77
N ALA A 27 0.71 -4.50 -9.88
CA ALA A 27 0.83 -4.10 -8.48
C ALA A 27 1.90 -4.91 -7.74
N LYS A 28 1.96 -6.22 -7.97
CA LYS A 28 3.02 -7.08 -7.42
C LYS A 28 4.40 -6.68 -7.96
N LEU A 29 4.50 -6.47 -9.26
CA LEU A 29 5.77 -6.12 -9.91
C LEU A 29 6.30 -4.77 -9.42
N VAL A 30 5.44 -3.76 -9.28
CA VAL A 30 5.88 -2.44 -8.82
C VAL A 30 6.39 -2.44 -7.38
N MET A 31 5.74 -3.18 -6.48
CA MET A 31 6.22 -3.36 -5.11
C MET A 31 7.54 -4.16 -5.08
N SER A 32 7.65 -5.21 -5.89
CA SER A 32 8.88 -6.00 -6.01
C SER A 32 10.06 -5.14 -6.50
N ASN A 33 9.84 -4.30 -7.50
CA ASN A 33 10.87 -3.39 -8.03
C ASN A 33 11.31 -2.37 -6.97
N ALA A 34 10.36 -1.82 -6.19
CA ALA A 34 10.69 -0.88 -5.11
C ALA A 34 11.53 -1.55 -4.01
N LEU A 35 11.19 -2.78 -3.63
CA LEU A 35 11.98 -3.56 -2.65
C LEU A 35 13.39 -3.88 -3.17
N GLU A 36 13.51 -4.25 -4.46
CA GLU A 36 14.80 -4.53 -5.08
C GLU A 36 15.69 -3.28 -5.11
N ASP A 37 15.13 -2.13 -5.49
CA ASP A 37 15.85 -0.85 -5.52
C ASP A 37 16.28 -0.43 -4.10
N ALA A 38 15.41 -0.60 -3.11
CA ALA A 38 15.70 -0.34 -1.70
C ALA A 38 16.69 -1.34 -1.08
N GLN A 39 16.97 -2.46 -1.73
CA GLN A 39 17.71 -3.61 -1.16
C GLN A 39 17.06 -4.16 0.12
N LEU A 40 15.74 -4.09 0.20
CA LEU A 40 14.93 -4.61 1.30
C LEU A 40 14.24 -5.92 0.92
N LYS A 41 13.93 -6.70 1.95
CA LYS A 41 13.12 -7.92 1.81
C LYS A 41 11.66 -7.62 2.19
N PRO A 42 10.70 -8.43 1.75
CA PRO A 42 9.31 -8.29 2.18
C PRO A 42 9.15 -8.21 3.71
N GLU A 43 9.96 -8.96 4.47
CA GLU A 43 9.92 -9.00 5.94
C GLU A 43 10.38 -7.72 6.63
N ASP A 44 11.02 -6.82 5.91
CA ASP A 44 11.48 -5.53 6.44
C ASP A 44 10.38 -4.47 6.43
N ILE A 45 9.29 -4.71 5.69
CA ILE A 45 8.15 -3.78 5.58
C ILE A 45 7.15 -4.00 6.70
N ASP A 46 6.81 -2.93 7.40
CA ASP A 46 5.86 -2.94 8.51
C ASP A 46 4.51 -2.34 8.14
N TYR A 47 4.46 -1.47 7.11
CA TYR A 47 3.27 -0.77 6.69
C TYR A 47 3.19 -0.60 5.17
N ILE A 48 1.99 -0.76 4.61
CA ILE A 48 1.67 -0.42 3.22
C ILE A 48 0.49 0.55 3.19
N ASN A 49 0.73 1.77 2.67
CA ASN A 49 -0.33 2.68 2.29
C ASN A 49 -0.75 2.30 0.86
N VAL A 50 -1.90 1.65 0.75
CA VAL A 50 -2.38 1.11 -0.51
C VAL A 50 -3.01 2.18 -1.40
N HIS A 51 -3.07 1.91 -2.71
CA HIS A 51 -3.88 2.72 -3.61
C HIS A 51 -5.35 2.71 -3.20
N GLY A 52 -5.93 1.55 -2.89
CA GLY A 52 -7.17 1.32 -2.16
C GLY A 52 -8.25 2.37 -2.38
N THR A 53 -8.84 2.41 -3.58
CA THR A 53 -9.83 3.43 -4.00
C THR A 53 -11.27 3.02 -3.72
N SER A 54 -11.49 1.92 -3.03
CA SER A 54 -12.82 1.33 -2.79
C SER A 54 -13.54 0.94 -4.08
N THR A 55 -12.78 0.39 -5.03
CA THR A 55 -13.30 -0.19 -6.26
C THR A 55 -13.13 -1.71 -6.23
N PRO A 56 -14.17 -2.51 -6.57
CA PRO A 56 -14.10 -3.97 -6.39
C PRO A 56 -12.87 -4.61 -7.04
N VAL A 57 -12.63 -4.34 -8.33
CA VAL A 57 -11.50 -4.92 -9.05
C VAL A 57 -10.16 -4.42 -8.51
N GLY A 58 -10.06 -3.13 -8.20
CA GLY A 58 -8.82 -2.51 -7.72
C GLY A 58 -8.38 -3.07 -6.38
N ASP A 59 -9.29 -3.09 -5.42
CA ASP A 59 -8.98 -3.51 -4.04
C ASP A 59 -8.68 -5.01 -3.96
N ILE A 60 -9.43 -5.86 -4.69
CA ILE A 60 -9.16 -7.31 -4.78
C ILE A 60 -7.79 -7.56 -5.41
N SER A 61 -7.49 -6.88 -6.52
CA SER A 61 -6.23 -6.99 -7.24
C SER A 61 -5.03 -6.60 -6.35
N GLU A 62 -5.13 -5.49 -5.64
CA GLU A 62 -4.05 -5.01 -4.77
C GLU A 62 -3.87 -5.91 -3.54
N ALA A 63 -4.96 -6.32 -2.88
CA ALA A 63 -4.91 -7.25 -1.75
C ALA A 63 -4.26 -8.59 -2.16
N LYS A 64 -4.60 -9.11 -3.35
CA LYS A 64 -3.97 -10.30 -3.90
C LYS A 64 -2.48 -10.10 -4.17
N ALA A 65 -2.10 -8.99 -4.79
CA ALA A 65 -0.70 -8.66 -5.06
C ALA A 65 0.14 -8.61 -3.78
N ILE A 66 -0.39 -8.00 -2.71
CA ILE A 66 0.25 -7.94 -1.40
C ILE A 66 0.43 -9.36 -0.84
N LYS A 67 -0.63 -10.16 -0.84
CA LYS A 67 -0.56 -11.53 -0.34
C LYS A 67 0.46 -12.39 -1.12
N ASP A 68 0.48 -12.27 -2.44
CA ASP A 68 1.37 -13.03 -3.32
C ASP A 68 2.84 -12.60 -3.24
N LEU A 69 3.12 -11.35 -2.87
CA LEU A 69 4.48 -10.85 -2.72
C LEU A 69 5.02 -11.11 -1.32
N PHE A 70 4.22 -10.81 -0.28
CA PHE A 70 4.65 -10.85 1.11
C PHE A 70 4.43 -12.23 1.77
N GLY A 71 3.67 -13.14 1.14
CA GLY A 71 3.43 -14.48 1.68
C GLY A 71 2.86 -14.43 3.11
N ASP A 72 3.45 -15.18 4.03
CA ASP A 72 3.03 -15.20 5.44
C ASP A 72 3.28 -13.86 6.16
N HIS A 73 4.16 -13.01 5.63
CA HIS A 73 4.42 -11.69 6.20
C HIS A 73 3.27 -10.71 5.96
N ALA A 74 2.44 -10.92 4.93
CA ALA A 74 1.22 -10.14 4.69
C ALA A 74 0.27 -10.08 5.90
N TYR A 75 0.30 -11.11 6.76
CA TYR A 75 -0.49 -11.15 7.98
C TYR A 75 0.14 -10.44 9.19
N LYS A 76 1.38 -9.97 9.04
CA LYS A 76 2.16 -9.35 10.13
C LYS A 76 2.35 -7.85 9.94
N LEU A 77 2.24 -7.36 8.71
CA LEU A 77 2.31 -5.93 8.39
C LEU A 77 0.92 -5.27 8.51
N ASN A 78 0.91 -3.96 8.60
CA ASN A 78 -0.32 -3.17 8.54
C ASN A 78 -0.58 -2.70 7.10
N ILE A 79 -1.85 -2.65 6.74
CA ILE A 79 -2.33 -2.13 5.45
C ILE A 79 -3.36 -1.04 5.76
N SER A 80 -3.31 0.09 5.09
CA SER A 80 -4.41 1.06 5.12
C SER A 80 -4.47 1.93 3.87
N SER A 81 -5.66 2.43 3.56
CA SER A 81 -5.87 3.47 2.55
C SER A 81 -6.20 4.79 3.24
N THR A 82 -5.28 5.74 3.21
CA THR A 82 -5.54 7.10 3.74
C THR A 82 -6.52 7.88 2.88
N LYS A 83 -6.85 7.40 1.66
CA LYS A 83 -7.92 7.97 0.83
C LYS A 83 -9.29 7.96 1.52
N SER A 84 -9.50 7.04 2.46
CA SER A 84 -10.71 7.04 3.29
C SER A 84 -10.91 8.33 4.10
N MET A 85 -9.81 9.03 4.42
CA MET A 85 -9.81 10.30 5.16
C MET A 85 -9.66 11.53 4.25
N THR A 86 -8.81 11.44 3.22
CA THR A 86 -8.44 12.60 2.37
C THR A 86 -9.23 12.67 1.06
N GLY A 87 -9.90 11.59 0.66
CA GLY A 87 -10.39 11.42 -0.69
C GLY A 87 -9.26 11.13 -1.68
N HIS A 88 -9.62 10.83 -2.93
CA HIS A 88 -8.65 10.62 -3.99
C HIS A 88 -8.23 11.95 -4.62
N LEU A 89 -7.03 12.40 -4.31
CA LEU A 89 -6.50 13.70 -4.73
C LEU A 89 -5.85 13.69 -6.13
N LEU A 90 -6.15 12.68 -6.95
CA LEU A 90 -5.62 12.52 -8.32
C LEU A 90 -4.10 12.63 -8.35
N GLY A 91 -3.54 13.59 -9.09
CA GLY A 91 -2.09 13.79 -9.20
C GLY A 91 -1.37 14.12 -7.89
N ALA A 92 -2.08 14.58 -6.87
CA ALA A 92 -1.51 14.86 -5.55
C ALA A 92 -1.61 13.66 -4.58
N ALA A 93 -2.39 12.62 -4.91
CA ALA A 93 -2.66 11.50 -4.02
C ALA A 93 -1.37 10.82 -3.53
N GLY A 94 -0.50 10.44 -4.44
CA GLY A 94 0.76 9.76 -4.09
C GLY A 94 1.68 10.60 -3.18
N ALA A 95 1.72 11.92 -3.36
CA ALA A 95 2.50 12.80 -2.50
C ALA A 95 1.95 12.87 -1.07
N VAL A 96 0.62 12.98 -0.91
CA VAL A 96 -0.02 12.99 0.41
C VAL A 96 0.13 11.63 1.11
N GLU A 97 -0.02 10.53 0.38
CA GLU A 97 0.17 9.19 0.90
C GLU A 97 1.63 8.90 1.30
N ALA A 98 2.58 9.41 0.52
CA ALA A 98 3.99 9.37 0.89
C ALA A 98 4.28 10.14 2.19
N MET A 99 3.65 11.31 2.40
CA MET A 99 3.75 12.03 3.67
C MET A 99 3.14 11.22 4.83
N ALA A 100 2.03 10.53 4.62
CA ALA A 100 1.43 9.66 5.64
C ALA A 100 2.38 8.52 6.03
N CYS A 101 3.07 7.90 5.06
CA CYS A 101 4.12 6.89 5.32
C CYS A 101 5.29 7.48 6.11
N ILE A 102 5.78 8.67 5.76
CA ILE A 102 6.85 9.37 6.51
C ILE A 102 6.44 9.59 7.96
N LEU A 103 5.22 10.08 8.19
CA LEU A 103 4.71 10.32 9.54
C LEU A 103 4.50 9.02 10.32
N ALA A 104 4.09 7.94 9.65
CA ALA A 104 3.95 6.62 10.28
C ALA A 104 5.31 6.09 10.76
N VAL A 105 6.35 6.18 9.92
CA VAL A 105 7.74 5.80 10.26
C VAL A 105 8.29 6.66 11.40
N GLN A 106 8.00 7.96 11.39
CA GLN A 106 8.54 8.89 12.41
C GLN A 106 7.89 8.72 13.78
N ASN A 107 6.62 8.35 13.84
CA ASN A 107 5.81 8.37 15.06
C ASN A 107 5.41 6.98 15.56
N ASP A 108 5.75 5.92 14.85
CA ASP A 108 5.36 4.54 15.15
C ASP A 108 3.83 4.39 15.27
N ILE A 109 3.11 5.04 14.35
CA ILE A 109 1.64 5.02 14.29
C ILE A 109 1.19 4.80 12.86
N VAL A 110 0.48 3.71 12.61
CA VAL A 110 -0.14 3.45 11.31
C VAL A 110 -1.52 4.11 11.25
N PRO A 111 -1.77 5.00 10.26
CA PRO A 111 -3.09 5.62 10.08
C PRO A 111 -4.13 4.57 9.63
N PRO A 112 -5.41 4.74 9.99
CA PRO A 112 -6.44 3.76 9.64
C PRO A 112 -7.03 3.97 8.25
N THR A 113 -7.67 2.92 7.74
CA THR A 113 -8.79 3.03 6.79
C THR A 113 -10.04 3.27 7.61
N ILE A 114 -10.67 4.45 7.50
CA ILE A 114 -11.92 4.77 8.21
C ILE A 114 -13.16 4.42 7.38
N ASN A 115 -14.33 4.47 8.03
CA ASN A 115 -15.65 4.22 7.44
C ASN A 115 -15.89 2.76 6.99
N HIS A 116 -15.15 1.81 7.55
CA HIS A 116 -15.45 0.39 7.36
C HIS A 116 -16.55 -0.03 8.34
N GLU A 117 -17.62 -0.63 7.83
CA GLU A 117 -18.80 -1.08 8.60
C GLU A 117 -18.93 -2.60 8.54
N GLU A 118 -19.74 -3.16 9.45
CA GLU A 118 -20.04 -4.58 9.45
C GLU A 118 -20.82 -4.94 8.17
N GLY A 119 -20.30 -5.90 7.41
CA GLY A 119 -20.88 -6.34 6.13
C GLY A 119 -20.24 -5.73 4.89
N ASP A 120 -19.24 -4.84 5.04
CA ASP A 120 -18.51 -4.28 3.90
C ASP A 120 -17.48 -5.25 3.31
N ASP A 121 -17.25 -6.38 3.96
CA ASP A 121 -16.22 -7.35 3.57
C ASP A 121 -16.52 -7.99 2.19
N ASP A 122 -15.58 -7.84 1.25
CA ASP A 122 -15.63 -8.55 -0.03
C ASP A 122 -15.13 -9.99 0.15
N PRO A 123 -15.90 -11.01 -0.27
CA PRO A 123 -15.54 -12.41 -0.09
C PRO A 123 -14.26 -12.84 -0.81
N ASN A 124 -13.74 -12.02 -1.73
CA ASN A 124 -12.51 -12.28 -2.47
C ASN A 124 -11.26 -11.69 -1.80
N ILE A 125 -11.41 -10.96 -0.68
CA ILE A 125 -10.31 -10.38 0.09
C ILE A 125 -10.10 -11.19 1.38
N ASP A 126 -8.84 -11.47 1.68
CA ASP A 126 -8.48 -12.19 2.90
C ASP A 126 -8.31 -11.22 4.09
N TYR A 127 -9.39 -11.01 4.84
CA TYR A 127 -9.43 -10.12 6.01
C TYR A 127 -8.69 -10.66 7.26
N LYS A 128 -7.92 -11.75 7.13
CA LYS A 128 -6.92 -12.10 8.14
C LYS A 128 -5.70 -11.19 8.07
N MET A 129 -5.48 -10.52 6.93
CA MET A 129 -4.52 -9.42 6.82
C MET A 129 -5.00 -8.23 7.67
N ASN A 130 -4.05 -7.47 8.24
CA ASN A 130 -4.39 -6.34 9.11
C ASN A 130 -4.63 -5.05 8.30
N PHE A 131 -5.85 -4.85 7.84
CA PHE A 131 -6.26 -3.64 7.09
C PHE A 131 -6.40 -2.38 7.95
N THR A 132 -6.07 -2.42 9.23
CA THR A 132 -6.02 -1.27 10.13
C THR A 132 -7.33 -0.45 10.11
N PHE A 133 -8.48 -1.12 10.23
CA PHE A 133 -9.78 -0.46 10.12
C PHE A 133 -10.10 0.46 11.29
N ASN A 134 -10.67 1.63 10.98
CA ASN A 134 -11.32 2.61 11.82
C ASN A 134 -10.48 3.23 12.94
N LYS A 135 -9.39 2.59 13.38
CA LYS A 135 -8.53 3.11 14.46
C LYS A 135 -7.07 2.97 14.10
N ALA A 136 -6.31 4.05 14.31
CA ALA A 136 -4.86 4.02 14.18
C ALA A 136 -4.24 2.97 15.13
N GLN A 137 -3.18 2.32 14.66
CA GLN A 137 -2.47 1.31 15.44
C GLN A 137 -1.05 1.78 15.75
N LYS A 138 -0.69 1.71 17.04
CA LYS A 138 0.70 1.88 17.48
C LYS A 138 1.47 0.61 17.18
N ARG A 139 2.56 0.75 16.45
CA ARG A 139 3.58 -0.29 16.26
C ARG A 139 4.86 0.36 15.75
N GLU A 140 5.99 -0.28 15.96
CA GLU A 140 7.23 0.11 15.31
C GLU A 140 7.08 0.01 13.78
N VAL A 141 7.41 1.09 13.07
CA VAL A 141 7.37 1.18 11.61
C VAL A 141 8.77 1.51 11.11
N ARG A 142 9.55 0.50 10.79
CA ARG A 142 10.93 0.64 10.28
C ARG A 142 10.94 1.04 8.82
N ALA A 143 10.06 0.45 8.02
CA ALA A 143 9.89 0.76 6.62
C ALA A 143 8.41 0.69 6.19
N ALA A 144 8.03 1.56 5.25
CA ALA A 144 6.68 1.66 4.73
C ALA A 144 6.67 1.85 3.20
N LEU A 145 5.78 1.13 2.51
CA LEU A 145 5.50 1.29 1.09
C LEU A 145 4.29 2.20 0.86
N SER A 146 4.33 2.98 -0.20
CA SER A 146 3.18 3.75 -0.70
C SER A 146 2.92 3.39 -2.16
N ASN A 147 1.75 2.84 -2.44
CA ASN A 147 1.33 2.41 -3.78
C ASN A 147 0.43 3.46 -4.44
N THR A 148 0.67 3.73 -5.71
CA THR A 148 -0.19 4.58 -6.54
C THR A 148 -0.37 3.92 -7.91
N PHE A 149 -1.63 3.68 -8.28
CA PHE A 149 -2.00 3.09 -9.56
C PHE A 149 -2.83 4.09 -10.36
N GLY A 150 -2.52 4.26 -11.64
CA GLY A 150 -3.14 5.26 -12.50
C GLY A 150 -3.78 4.66 -13.75
N PHE A 151 -4.71 5.40 -14.34
CA PHE A 151 -5.28 5.07 -15.64
C PHE A 151 -4.18 4.93 -16.69
N GLY A 152 -4.40 4.01 -17.65
CA GLY A 152 -3.37 3.57 -18.58
C GLY A 152 -2.53 2.41 -18.05
N GLY A 153 -2.84 1.92 -16.82
CA GLY A 153 -2.14 0.82 -16.17
C GLY A 153 -0.78 1.22 -15.60
N HIS A 154 -0.55 2.50 -15.36
CA HIS A 154 0.69 2.98 -14.74
C HIS A 154 0.68 2.71 -13.25
N ASN A 155 1.70 2.02 -12.75
CA ASN A 155 1.87 1.73 -11.33
C ASN A 155 3.18 2.33 -10.83
N ALA A 156 3.14 2.99 -9.66
CA ALA A 156 4.30 3.50 -8.96
C ALA A 156 4.25 3.07 -7.48
N CYS A 157 5.40 2.74 -6.93
CA CYS A 157 5.58 2.43 -5.52
C CYS A 157 6.85 3.11 -5.02
N VAL A 158 6.79 3.65 -3.81
CA VAL A 158 7.95 4.25 -3.16
C VAL A 158 8.11 3.71 -1.75
N ASP A 159 9.35 3.42 -1.39
CA ASP A 159 9.72 2.90 -0.07
C ASP A 159 10.32 4.01 0.81
N ARG A 160 9.95 4.01 2.09
CA ARG A 160 10.39 4.95 3.11
C ARG A 160 10.91 4.18 4.31
N LYS A 161 12.08 4.58 4.80
CA LYS A 161 12.74 3.93 5.95
C LYS A 161 13.03 4.95 7.05
N SER A 162 13.02 4.46 8.30
CA SER A 162 13.53 5.22 9.44
C SER A 162 15.02 5.54 9.26
N VAL A 163 15.42 6.71 9.72
CA VAL A 163 16.82 7.17 9.72
C VAL A 163 17.52 6.99 11.08
N VAL A 164 16.87 6.31 12.01
CA VAL A 164 17.40 6.02 13.35
C VAL A 164 17.52 4.53 13.54
#